data_73b51ea4d94974005c97b909da452052
#
_entry.id   73b51ea4d94974005c97b909da452052
#
_cell.length_a   1.000
_cell.length_b   1.000
_cell.length_c   1.000
_cell.angle_alpha   90.00
_cell.angle_beta   90.00
_cell.angle_gamma   90.00
#
_symmetry.space_group_name_H-M   'P 1'
#
loop_
_entity.id
_entity.type
_entity.pdbx_description
1 polymer ?
#
loop_
_entity_poly.entity_id
_entity_poly.type
_entity_poly.pdbx_seq_one_letter_code
_entity_poly.pdbx_strand_id
1 'polypeptide(L)'
;MKLAMIGFGQAGGKIVDKFVEYDKRHDAGIVKAAVAVNTAKADLMGLTHIPEEKRVLIGQSRVKGHGVGADNELGAEIAEEDVDEVQGAIDSVPVHEVDAFLVVSGLGGGTGSGGAPVLAKHLKRIYTEPVYGLGVLPGSDEGGIYTLNAARSFQTFVRE
;
A
#
# COMPACT_ATOMS: atom_id res chain seq x y z
N MET A 1 -6.90 -18.21 -7.74
CA MET A 1 -7.18 -16.78 -7.50
C MET A 1 -6.00 -15.97 -7.99
N LYS A 2 -6.26 -14.94 -8.78
CA LYS A 2 -5.25 -14.04 -9.34
C LYS A 2 -5.43 -12.67 -8.72
N LEU A 3 -4.36 -12.12 -8.13
CA LEU A 3 -4.42 -10.91 -7.34
C LEU A 3 -3.61 -9.76 -7.96
N ALA A 4 -4.17 -8.55 -7.86
CA ALA A 4 -3.40 -7.31 -7.93
C ALA A 4 -3.09 -6.88 -6.49
N MET A 5 -1.83 -6.80 -6.16
CA MET A 5 -1.37 -6.44 -4.81
C MET A 5 -0.82 -5.03 -4.80
N ILE A 6 -1.26 -4.23 -3.85
CA ILE A 6 -0.77 -2.88 -3.63
C ILE A 6 -0.20 -2.78 -2.22
N GLY A 7 1.11 -2.62 -2.12
CA GLY A 7 1.80 -2.40 -0.86
C GLY A 7 1.87 -0.90 -0.54
N PHE A 8 1.26 -0.47 0.55
CA PHE A 8 1.21 0.92 0.96
C PHE A 8 2.09 1.16 2.19
N GLY A 9 3.05 2.06 2.07
CA GLY A 9 4.04 2.34 3.11
C GLY A 9 5.21 1.35 3.12
N GLN A 10 6.09 1.47 4.10
CA GLN A 10 7.30 0.65 4.20
C GLN A 10 6.98 -0.85 4.36
N ALA A 11 6.20 -1.20 5.35
CA ALA A 11 5.88 -2.60 5.62
C ALA A 11 5.06 -3.22 4.47
N GLY A 12 4.05 -2.50 3.98
CA GLY A 12 3.23 -2.96 2.86
C GLY A 12 4.05 -3.22 1.60
N GLY A 13 4.94 -2.29 1.26
CA GLY A 13 5.84 -2.44 0.10
C GLY A 13 6.75 -3.66 0.22
N LYS A 14 7.38 -3.85 1.38
CA LYS A 14 8.26 -5.00 1.64
C LYS A 14 7.52 -6.34 1.57
N ILE A 15 6.31 -6.39 2.13
CA ILE A 15 5.51 -7.62 2.13
C ILE A 15 5.11 -7.99 0.70
N VAL A 16 4.60 -7.04 -0.08
CA VAL A 16 4.23 -7.29 -1.47
C VAL A 16 5.44 -7.69 -2.31
N ASP A 17 6.59 -7.05 -2.09
CA ASP A 17 7.85 -7.40 -2.75
C ASP A 17 8.24 -8.88 -2.49
N LYS A 18 8.05 -9.36 -1.27
CA LYS A 18 8.25 -10.77 -0.91
C LYS A 18 7.23 -11.71 -1.53
N PHE A 19 5.99 -11.31 -1.66
CA PHE A 19 4.99 -12.09 -2.39
C PHE A 19 5.36 -12.24 -3.87
N VAL A 20 5.86 -11.18 -4.51
CA VAL A 20 6.34 -11.23 -5.89
C VAL A 20 7.52 -12.18 -6.04
N GLU A 21 8.48 -12.11 -5.12
CA GLU A 21 9.62 -13.04 -5.08
C GLU A 21 9.16 -14.50 -4.99
N TYR A 22 8.29 -14.80 -4.04
CA TYR A 22 7.74 -16.14 -3.83
C TYR A 22 7.00 -16.66 -5.06
N ASP A 23 6.13 -15.82 -5.63
CA ASP A 23 5.32 -16.18 -6.79
C ASP A 23 6.20 -16.54 -8.00
N LYS A 24 7.25 -15.77 -8.24
CA LYS A 24 8.22 -16.03 -9.32
C LYS A 24 9.01 -17.31 -9.07
N ARG A 25 9.48 -17.51 -7.83
CA ARG A 25 10.28 -18.68 -7.46
C ARG A 25 9.51 -19.98 -7.60
N HIS A 26 8.22 -19.96 -7.28
CA HIS A 26 7.36 -21.17 -7.28
C HIS A 26 6.46 -21.28 -8.51
N ASP A 27 6.54 -20.33 -9.44
CA ASP A 27 5.67 -20.26 -10.63
C ASP A 27 4.19 -20.43 -10.26
N ALA A 28 3.78 -19.81 -9.17
CA ALA A 28 2.43 -19.98 -8.63
C ALA A 28 1.36 -19.23 -9.43
N GLY A 29 1.73 -18.14 -10.11
CA GLY A 29 0.82 -17.36 -10.95
C GLY A 29 -0.30 -16.65 -10.19
N ILE A 30 -0.09 -16.35 -8.93
CA ILE A 30 -1.08 -15.69 -8.06
C ILE A 30 -0.98 -14.16 -8.18
N VAL A 31 0.23 -13.62 -8.18
CA VAL A 31 0.45 -12.17 -8.27
C VAL A 31 0.48 -11.75 -9.73
N LYS A 32 -0.64 -11.24 -10.24
CA LYS A 32 -0.72 -10.74 -11.61
C LYS A 32 -0.17 -9.34 -11.75
N ALA A 33 -0.24 -8.56 -10.70
CA ALA A 33 0.28 -7.22 -10.65
C ALA A 33 0.68 -6.85 -9.24
N ALA A 34 1.74 -6.06 -9.12
CA ALA A 34 2.23 -5.55 -7.87
C ALA A 34 2.61 -4.08 -8.01
N VAL A 35 2.09 -3.25 -7.11
CA VAL A 35 2.39 -1.82 -7.02
C VAL A 35 2.84 -1.51 -5.60
N ALA A 36 3.87 -0.70 -5.45
CA ALA A 36 4.28 -0.16 -4.15
C ALA A 36 4.05 1.35 -4.13
N VAL A 37 3.45 1.84 -3.06
CA VAL A 37 3.18 3.27 -2.86
C VAL A 37 3.83 3.72 -1.56
N ASN A 38 4.59 4.79 -1.62
CA ASN A 38 5.21 5.36 -0.42
C ASN A 38 5.46 6.86 -0.57
N THR A 39 5.62 7.54 0.56
CA THR A 39 6.10 8.93 0.65
C THR A 39 7.60 9.01 0.92
N ALA A 40 8.24 7.90 1.25
CA ALA A 40 9.67 7.77 1.50
C ALA A 40 10.37 7.13 0.29
N LYS A 41 11.16 7.91 -0.43
CA LYS A 41 11.89 7.47 -1.62
C LYS A 41 12.85 6.32 -1.31
N ALA A 42 13.56 6.40 -0.19
CA ALA A 42 14.52 5.36 0.21
C ALA A 42 13.86 3.99 0.36
N ASP A 43 12.65 3.94 0.91
CA ASP A 43 11.92 2.67 1.08
C ASP A 43 11.53 2.05 -0.26
N LEU A 44 11.15 2.87 -1.25
CA LEU A 44 10.84 2.39 -2.60
C LEU A 44 12.09 1.89 -3.32
N MET A 45 13.22 2.58 -3.15
CA MET A 45 14.50 2.16 -3.74
C MET A 45 15.03 0.85 -3.16
N GLY A 46 14.65 0.52 -1.94
CA GLY A 46 15.04 -0.72 -1.27
C GLY A 46 14.31 -1.97 -1.75
N LEU A 47 13.26 -1.83 -2.55
CA LEU A 47 12.51 -2.96 -3.11
C LEU A 47 13.30 -3.61 -4.25
N THR A 48 13.14 -4.93 -4.43
CA THR A 48 13.98 -5.69 -5.36
C THR A 48 13.21 -6.44 -6.45
N HIS A 49 11.95 -6.77 -6.21
CA HIS A 49 11.14 -7.61 -7.10
C HIS A 49 9.98 -6.88 -7.77
N ILE A 50 9.44 -5.83 -7.14
CA ILE A 50 8.42 -4.97 -7.76
C ILE A 50 9.13 -4.12 -8.82
N PRO A 51 8.66 -4.10 -10.09
CA PRO A 51 9.27 -3.28 -11.13
C PRO A 51 9.33 -1.80 -10.77
N GLU A 52 10.37 -1.11 -11.22
CA GLU A 52 10.60 0.29 -10.86
C GLU A 52 9.44 1.21 -11.27
N GLU A 53 8.86 0.97 -12.44
CA GLU A 53 7.71 1.71 -12.97
C GLU A 53 6.42 1.47 -12.16
N LYS A 54 6.41 0.49 -11.27
CA LYS A 54 5.31 0.18 -10.35
C LYS A 54 5.57 0.66 -8.92
N ARG A 55 6.64 1.39 -8.69
CA ARG A 55 6.97 2.01 -7.40
C ARG A 55 6.58 3.48 -7.46
N VAL A 56 5.48 3.82 -6.80
CA VAL A 56 4.87 5.15 -6.88
C VAL A 56 5.26 5.99 -5.67
N LEU A 57 5.98 7.07 -5.90
CA LEU A 57 6.32 8.05 -4.87
C LEU A 57 5.25 9.14 -4.85
N ILE A 58 4.50 9.22 -3.75
CA ILE A 58 3.48 10.24 -3.53
C ILE A 58 3.93 11.30 -2.52
N GLY A 59 3.25 12.43 -2.49
CA GLY A 59 3.49 13.50 -1.53
C GLY A 59 4.79 14.27 -1.75
N GLN A 60 5.33 14.30 -2.96
CA GLN A 60 6.59 15.00 -3.23
C GLN A 60 6.51 16.50 -2.93
N SER A 61 5.39 17.13 -3.20
CA SER A 61 5.15 18.55 -2.90
C SER A 61 5.12 18.83 -1.39
N ARG A 62 4.73 17.85 -0.58
CA ARG A 62 4.53 17.97 0.86
C ARG A 62 5.77 17.55 1.67
N VAL A 63 6.33 16.41 1.36
CA VAL A 63 7.40 15.78 2.17
C VAL A 63 8.70 15.50 1.39
N LYS A 64 8.75 15.84 0.11
CA LYS A 64 9.96 15.77 -0.73
C LYS A 64 10.71 14.42 -0.70
N GLY A 65 9.97 13.32 -0.58
CA GLY A 65 10.54 11.97 -0.54
C GLY A 65 11.08 11.54 0.82
N HIS A 66 10.88 12.31 1.88
CA HIS A 66 11.38 12.01 3.23
C HIS A 66 10.42 11.17 4.09
N GLY A 67 9.21 10.92 3.60
CA GLY A 67 8.18 10.23 4.37
C GLY A 67 7.42 11.17 5.30
N VAL A 68 6.37 10.63 5.92
CA VAL A 68 5.50 11.39 6.85
C VAL A 68 5.85 11.15 8.33
N GLY A 69 6.85 10.32 8.61
CA GLY A 69 7.09 9.84 9.97
C GLY A 69 5.93 8.97 10.45
N ALA A 70 5.53 9.15 11.70
CA ALA A 70 4.40 8.43 12.28
C ALA A 70 3.08 9.24 12.18
N ASP A 71 2.99 10.23 11.29
CA ASP A 71 1.81 11.07 11.11
C ASP A 71 0.85 10.44 10.10
N ASN A 72 -0.14 9.68 10.59
CA ASN A 72 -1.09 9.02 9.71
C ASN A 72 -2.17 9.94 9.14
N GLU A 73 -2.43 11.08 9.76
CA GLU A 73 -3.35 12.09 9.21
C GLU A 73 -2.74 12.71 7.95
N LEU A 74 -1.45 13.10 8.02
CA LEU A 74 -0.72 13.57 6.85
C LEU A 74 -0.61 12.48 5.77
N GLY A 75 -0.40 11.23 6.17
CA GLY A 75 -0.39 10.10 5.24
C GLY A 75 -1.71 9.93 4.49
N ALA A 76 -2.83 10.09 5.18
CA ALA A 76 -4.17 10.05 4.57
C ALA A 76 -4.41 11.22 3.61
N GLU A 77 -4.06 12.45 4.02
CA GLU A 77 -4.19 13.64 3.19
C GLU A 77 -3.40 13.50 1.87
N ILE A 78 -2.15 13.07 1.96
CA ILE A 78 -1.31 12.85 0.78
C ILE A 78 -1.89 11.79 -0.13
N ALA A 79 -2.39 10.70 0.44
CA ALA A 79 -3.02 9.63 -0.35
C ALA A 79 -4.26 10.13 -1.10
N GLU A 80 -5.05 11.01 -0.50
CA GLU A 80 -6.21 11.63 -1.17
C GLU A 80 -5.77 12.60 -2.28
N GLU A 81 -4.76 13.42 -2.02
CA GLU A 81 -4.26 14.41 -2.98
C GLU A 81 -3.65 13.74 -4.22
N ASP A 82 -2.89 12.67 -4.03
CA ASP A 82 -2.12 12.01 -5.09
C ASP A 82 -2.74 10.66 -5.55
N VAL A 83 -4.02 10.44 -5.26
CA VAL A 83 -4.69 9.17 -5.61
C VAL A 83 -4.65 8.88 -7.10
N ASP A 84 -4.66 9.90 -7.94
CA ASP A 84 -4.62 9.74 -9.40
C ASP A 84 -3.28 9.17 -9.89
N GLU A 85 -2.18 9.49 -9.22
CA GLU A 85 -0.87 8.90 -9.54
C GLU A 85 -0.87 7.38 -9.23
N VAL A 86 -1.44 7.01 -8.09
CA VAL A 86 -1.61 5.60 -7.72
C VAL A 86 -2.52 4.88 -8.70
N GLN A 87 -3.63 5.52 -9.07
CA GLN A 87 -4.59 5.00 -10.04
C GLN A 87 -3.93 4.74 -11.40
N GLY A 88 -3.09 5.65 -11.87
CA GLY A 88 -2.35 5.49 -13.12
C GLY A 88 -1.46 4.24 -13.13
N ALA A 89 -0.79 3.94 -12.03
CA ALA A 89 0.01 2.72 -11.89
C ALA A 89 -0.85 1.45 -11.88
N ILE A 90 -2.03 1.51 -11.28
CA ILE A 90 -2.98 0.39 -11.22
C ILE A 90 -3.63 0.17 -12.59
N ASP A 91 -4.01 1.22 -13.30
CA ASP A 91 -4.65 1.12 -14.63
C ASP A 91 -3.72 0.50 -15.68
N SER A 92 -2.41 0.59 -15.49
CA SER A 92 -1.44 -0.07 -16.37
C SER A 92 -1.34 -1.59 -16.16
N VAL A 93 -2.06 -2.11 -15.17
CA VAL A 93 -2.17 -3.54 -14.87
C VAL A 93 -3.31 -4.14 -15.69
N PRO A 94 -3.21 -5.40 -16.15
CA PRO A 94 -4.31 -6.06 -16.84
C PRO A 94 -5.43 -6.45 -15.85
N VAL A 95 -6.23 -5.47 -15.43
CA VAL A 95 -7.27 -5.63 -14.40
C VAL A 95 -8.30 -6.71 -14.77
N HIS A 96 -8.58 -6.90 -16.07
CA HIS A 96 -9.49 -7.95 -16.56
C HIS A 96 -8.97 -9.37 -16.28
N GLU A 97 -7.69 -9.54 -15.96
CA GLU A 97 -7.08 -10.83 -15.59
C GLU A 97 -7.02 -11.05 -14.08
N VAL A 98 -7.51 -10.10 -13.29
CA VAL A 98 -7.41 -10.10 -11.83
C VAL A 98 -8.75 -10.45 -11.21
N ASP A 99 -8.74 -11.35 -10.23
CA ASP A 99 -9.95 -11.76 -9.50
C ASP A 99 -10.25 -10.82 -8.33
N ALA A 100 -9.22 -10.21 -7.74
CA ALA A 100 -9.37 -9.33 -6.58
C ALA A 100 -8.17 -8.40 -6.41
N PHE A 101 -8.38 -7.31 -5.68
CA PHE A 101 -7.33 -6.43 -5.19
C PHE A 101 -6.99 -6.76 -3.74
N LEU A 102 -5.70 -6.73 -3.40
CA LEU A 102 -5.22 -6.86 -2.03
C LEU A 102 -4.37 -5.64 -1.68
N VAL A 103 -4.87 -4.82 -0.76
CA VAL A 103 -4.13 -3.68 -0.20
C VAL A 103 -3.42 -4.13 1.06
N VAL A 104 -2.09 -4.07 1.06
CA VAL A 104 -1.23 -4.54 2.15
C VAL A 104 -0.57 -3.33 2.83
N SER A 105 -0.71 -3.24 4.14
CA SER A 105 -0.16 -2.12 4.90
C SER A 105 0.21 -2.51 6.33
N GLY A 106 1.29 -1.92 6.83
CA GLY A 106 1.53 -1.83 8.27
C GLY A 106 0.63 -0.75 8.86
N LEU A 107 -0.04 -1.03 9.97
CA LEU A 107 -1.00 -0.11 10.57
C LEU A 107 -0.39 0.84 11.62
N GLY A 108 0.90 0.65 11.95
CA GLY A 108 1.59 1.48 12.93
C GLY A 108 2.29 2.71 12.37
N GLY A 109 2.72 2.67 11.10
CA GLY A 109 3.41 3.79 10.45
C GLY A 109 2.46 4.91 10.04
N GLY A 110 3.00 5.95 9.41
CA GLY A 110 2.21 7.11 8.97
C GLY A 110 1.60 6.91 7.58
N THR A 111 2.42 6.57 6.59
CA THR A 111 1.99 6.47 5.19
C THR A 111 0.99 5.35 5.00
N GLY A 112 1.33 4.14 5.41
CA GLY A 112 0.49 2.96 5.22
C GLY A 112 -0.78 3.00 6.05
N SER A 113 -0.68 3.34 7.33
CA SER A 113 -1.83 3.39 8.24
C SER A 113 -2.85 4.45 7.84
N GLY A 114 -2.38 5.59 7.33
CA GLY A 114 -3.25 6.67 6.83
C GLY A 114 -3.74 6.43 5.42
N GLY A 115 -2.87 5.99 4.51
CA GLY A 115 -3.15 5.92 3.08
C GLY A 115 -3.89 4.66 2.63
N ALA A 116 -3.65 3.52 3.26
CA ALA A 116 -4.26 2.27 2.82
C ALA A 116 -5.80 2.28 2.86
N PRO A 117 -6.44 2.79 3.93
CA PRO A 117 -7.90 2.92 3.92
C PRO A 117 -8.43 3.84 2.82
N VAL A 118 -7.73 4.93 2.53
CA VAL A 118 -8.08 5.86 1.44
C VAL A 118 -8.04 5.13 0.10
N LEU A 119 -6.98 4.40 -0.18
CA LEU A 119 -6.86 3.63 -1.40
C LEU A 119 -7.92 2.54 -1.51
N ALA A 120 -8.17 1.79 -0.45
CA ALA A 120 -9.19 0.73 -0.46
C ALA A 120 -10.57 1.28 -0.84
N LYS A 121 -10.97 2.39 -0.24
CA LYS A 121 -12.21 3.09 -0.56
C LYS A 121 -12.26 3.53 -2.02
N HIS A 122 -11.17 4.08 -2.53
CA HIS A 122 -11.06 4.53 -3.92
C HIS A 122 -11.22 3.36 -4.90
N LEU A 123 -10.53 2.25 -4.66
CA LEU A 123 -10.63 1.05 -5.51
C LEU A 123 -12.04 0.48 -5.54
N LYS A 124 -12.72 0.43 -4.42
CA LYS A 124 -14.10 -0.05 -4.33
C LYS A 124 -15.10 0.80 -5.12
N ARG A 125 -14.80 2.07 -5.36
CA ARG A 125 -15.64 2.96 -6.18
C ARG A 125 -15.46 2.74 -7.66
N ILE A 126 -14.26 2.35 -8.09
CA ILE A 126 -13.87 2.31 -9.49
C ILE A 126 -13.98 0.92 -10.07
N TYR A 127 -13.60 -0.10 -9.31
CA TYR A 127 -13.55 -1.47 -9.77
C TYR A 127 -14.69 -2.31 -9.21
N THR A 128 -15.13 -3.31 -9.99
CA THR A 128 -16.14 -4.28 -9.59
C THR A 128 -15.55 -5.47 -8.83
N GLU A 129 -14.26 -5.72 -9.00
CA GLU A 129 -13.53 -6.78 -8.31
C GLU A 129 -13.46 -6.49 -6.81
N PRO A 130 -13.57 -7.50 -5.95
CA PRO A 130 -13.49 -7.30 -4.51
C PRO A 130 -12.13 -6.75 -4.09
N VAL A 131 -12.15 -5.91 -3.06
CA VAL A 131 -10.97 -5.30 -2.46
C VAL A 131 -10.79 -5.84 -1.05
N TYR A 132 -9.67 -6.50 -0.80
CA TYR A 132 -9.30 -7.01 0.53
C TYR A 132 -8.18 -6.18 1.12
N GLY A 133 -8.16 -6.07 2.45
CA GLY A 133 -7.09 -5.45 3.20
C GLY A 133 -6.32 -6.46 4.02
N LEU A 134 -5.00 -6.39 3.97
CA LEU A 134 -4.09 -7.09 4.86
C LEU A 134 -3.35 -6.07 5.71
N GLY A 135 -3.75 -5.92 6.96
CA GLY A 135 -3.12 -5.01 7.91
C GLY A 135 -2.18 -5.74 8.86
N VAL A 136 -0.98 -5.21 9.05
CA VAL A 136 0.00 -5.72 10.02
C VAL A 136 0.01 -4.79 11.22
N LEU A 137 -0.29 -5.35 12.39
CA LEU A 137 -0.28 -4.59 13.64
C LEU A 137 1.15 -4.40 14.15
N PRO A 138 1.45 -3.24 14.78
CA PRO A 138 2.74 -3.02 15.41
C PRO A 138 2.91 -3.93 16.64
N GLY A 139 4.15 -4.29 16.95
CA GLY A 139 4.49 -4.96 18.20
C GLY A 139 4.27 -4.03 19.40
N SER A 140 4.03 -4.61 20.58
CA SER A 140 3.82 -3.84 21.82
C SER A 140 5.05 -3.03 22.25
N ASP A 141 6.21 -3.36 21.72
CA ASP A 141 7.50 -2.72 21.98
C ASP A 141 7.84 -1.54 21.04
N GLU A 142 7.02 -1.31 20.01
CA GLU A 142 7.30 -0.25 19.02
C GLU A 142 6.98 1.17 19.52
N GLY A 143 6.15 1.31 20.54
CA GLY A 143 5.82 2.59 21.17
C GLY A 143 4.38 3.05 20.97
N GLY A 144 3.97 4.04 21.78
CA GLY A 144 2.57 4.48 21.89
C GLY A 144 2.00 5.10 20.63
N ILE A 145 2.81 5.86 19.86
CA ILE A 145 2.32 6.47 18.62
C ILE A 145 1.95 5.42 17.56
N TYR A 146 2.72 4.35 17.46
CA TYR A 146 2.44 3.26 16.51
C TYR A 146 1.19 2.49 16.91
N THR A 147 0.99 2.26 18.21
CA THR A 147 -0.24 1.64 18.73
C THR A 147 -1.47 2.52 18.49
N LEU A 148 -1.35 3.83 18.70
CA LEU A 148 -2.43 4.78 18.43
C LEU A 148 -2.78 4.83 16.93
N ASN A 149 -1.77 4.89 16.07
CA ASN A 149 -1.97 4.83 14.63
C ASN A 149 -2.69 3.54 14.21
N ALA A 150 -2.30 2.41 14.79
CA ALA A 150 -2.92 1.12 14.50
C ALA A 150 -4.40 1.11 14.91
N ALA A 151 -4.74 1.66 16.08
CA ALA A 151 -6.13 1.75 16.53
C ALA A 151 -6.98 2.61 15.58
N ARG A 152 -6.47 3.76 15.18
CA ARG A 152 -7.14 4.67 14.24
C ARG A 152 -7.32 4.03 12.86
N SER A 153 -6.24 3.47 12.33
CA SER A 153 -6.24 2.86 11.01
C SER A 153 -7.12 1.62 10.96
N PHE A 154 -7.06 0.77 11.96
CA PHE A 154 -7.90 -0.42 12.05
C PHE A 154 -9.39 -0.07 12.01
N GLN A 155 -9.79 0.93 12.79
CA GLN A 155 -11.17 1.39 12.81
C GLN A 155 -11.66 1.86 11.44
N THR A 156 -10.82 2.60 10.71
CA THR A 156 -11.14 3.11 9.37
C THR A 156 -11.11 1.98 8.33
N PHE A 157 -10.07 1.14 8.39
CA PHE A 157 -9.84 0.06 7.41
C PHE A 157 -10.94 -1.01 7.45
N VAL A 158 -11.47 -1.32 8.64
CA VAL A 158 -12.57 -2.29 8.80
C VAL A 158 -13.90 -1.76 8.23
N ARG A 159 -14.08 -0.45 8.19
CA ARG A 159 -15.29 0.16 7.62
C ARG A 159 -15.31 0.13 6.10
N GLU A 160 -14.15 0.12 5.47
CA GLU A 160 -14.02 0.10 4.01
C GLU A 160 -13.97 -1.33 3.49
#